data_a87b360e32c6bd8af82dfd46b78e6937
#
_entry.id   a87b360e32c6bd8af82dfd46b78e6937
#
_cell.length_a   1.000
_cell.length_b   1.000
_cell.length_c   1.000
_cell.angle_alpha   90.00
_cell.angle_beta   90.00
_cell.angle_gamma   90.00
#
_symmetry.space_group_name_H-M   'P 1'
#
loop_
_entity.id
_entity.type
_entity.pdbx_description
1 polymer ?
#
loop_
_entity_poly.entity_id
_entity_poly.type
_entity_poly.pdbx_seq_one_letter_code
_entity_poly.pdbx_strand_id
1 'polypeptide(L)'
;NPYNADFDGDEMNLHVPQTEEARAEAIELMGVVNNLCTPKDGSIMVAATQDFLTGSYLITRKSMFFHEAQMSFFCSFTCDAQDHFELPPPAIMKPMRLWTGKQLINMLVRPSRNSKSIESDVDVLVNTELGESQYEKQSDGDLDKGRHMCPNDNYVCFHNSELMCGNIGKSTLGA
;
A
#
# COMPACT_ATOMS: atom_id res chain seq x y z
N ASN A 1 -9.78 11.21 5.61
CA ASN A 1 -10.13 12.14 4.54
C ASN A 1 -11.62 12.57 4.55
N PRO A 2 -12.62 11.67 4.67
CA PRO A 2 -14.04 12.08 4.64
C PRO A 2 -14.37 13.12 5.71
N TYR A 3 -13.73 13.06 6.86
CA TYR A 3 -13.95 14.01 7.96
C TYR A 3 -13.03 15.23 7.91
N ASN A 4 -12.10 15.27 6.97
CA ASN A 4 -11.02 16.28 6.92
C ASN A 4 -10.35 16.46 8.29
N ALA A 5 -10.14 15.33 9.00
CA ALA A 5 -9.56 15.30 10.32
C ALA A 5 -8.04 15.20 10.26
N ASP A 6 -7.38 15.86 11.19
CA ASP A 6 -5.98 15.61 11.54
C ASP A 6 -5.88 15.27 13.04
N PHE A 7 -4.70 15.00 13.53
CA PHE A 7 -4.51 14.52 14.90
C PHE A 7 -3.82 15.57 15.78
N ASP A 8 -4.08 16.85 15.52
CA ASP A 8 -3.48 17.99 16.23
C ASP A 8 -4.36 18.54 17.37
N GLY A 9 -5.48 17.89 17.67
CA GLY A 9 -6.42 18.27 18.72
C GLY A 9 -7.86 18.44 18.23
N ASP A 10 -8.20 17.89 17.06
CA ASP A 10 -9.57 17.92 16.53
C ASP A 10 -10.57 17.27 17.46
N GLU A 11 -11.75 17.88 17.56
CA GLU A 11 -12.91 17.33 18.25
C GLU A 11 -13.99 16.94 17.23
N MET A 12 -14.74 15.89 17.55
CA MET A 12 -15.84 15.40 16.72
C MET A 12 -17.04 15.04 17.56
N ASN A 13 -18.22 15.05 16.93
CA ASN A 13 -19.45 14.60 17.54
C ASN A 13 -19.69 13.10 17.24
N LEU A 14 -20.09 12.37 18.27
CA LEU A 14 -20.52 10.99 18.16
C LEU A 14 -22.06 10.95 18.19
N HIS A 15 -22.65 10.42 17.12
CA HIS A 15 -24.10 10.25 17.00
C HIS A 15 -24.48 8.78 17.14
N VAL A 16 -25.47 8.51 17.99
CA VAL A 16 -26.02 7.16 18.18
C VAL A 16 -27.43 7.11 17.56
N PRO A 17 -27.66 6.32 16.51
CA PRO A 17 -28.97 6.14 15.93
C PRO A 17 -29.98 5.61 16.97
N GLN A 18 -31.18 6.16 17.01
CA GLN A 18 -32.20 5.81 18.00
C GLN A 18 -33.23 4.81 17.46
N THR A 19 -33.33 4.65 16.15
CA THR A 19 -34.28 3.74 15.49
C THR A 19 -33.53 2.72 14.62
N GLU A 20 -34.13 1.56 14.40
CA GLU A 20 -33.56 0.54 13.51
C GLU A 20 -33.48 1.02 12.05
N GLU A 21 -34.40 1.88 11.62
CA GLU A 21 -34.35 2.51 10.30
C GLU A 21 -33.10 3.41 10.16
N ALA A 22 -32.86 4.30 11.12
CA ALA A 22 -31.69 5.17 11.13
C ALA A 22 -30.39 4.35 11.22
N ARG A 23 -30.42 3.25 11.97
CA ARG A 23 -29.29 2.32 12.05
C ARG A 23 -28.99 1.65 10.70
N ALA A 24 -30.03 1.17 10.02
CA ALA A 24 -29.89 0.55 8.70
C ALA A 24 -29.33 1.56 7.67
N GLU A 25 -29.86 2.78 7.65
CA GLU A 25 -29.35 3.85 6.79
C GLU A 25 -27.88 4.18 7.09
N ALA A 26 -27.52 4.26 8.36
CA ALA A 26 -26.12 4.53 8.75
C ALA A 26 -25.17 3.43 8.26
N ILE A 27 -25.55 2.17 8.38
CA ILE A 27 -24.73 1.03 7.92
C ILE A 27 -24.62 1.01 6.40
N GLU A 28 -25.72 1.10 5.67
CA GLU A 28 -25.74 0.91 4.22
C GLU A 28 -25.25 2.14 3.45
N LEU A 29 -25.64 3.34 3.88
CA LEU A 29 -25.29 4.57 3.15
C LEU A 29 -24.05 5.28 3.68
N MET A 30 -23.75 5.17 4.98
CA MET A 30 -22.65 5.88 5.62
C MET A 30 -21.48 4.96 6.00
N GLY A 31 -21.63 3.65 5.85
CA GLY A 31 -20.58 2.69 6.18
C GLY A 31 -19.30 2.96 5.38
N VAL A 32 -18.16 2.98 6.05
CA VAL A 32 -16.85 3.28 5.42
C VAL A 32 -16.55 2.29 4.29
N VAL A 33 -16.87 1.01 4.48
CA VAL A 33 -16.62 -0.05 3.49
C VAL A 33 -17.38 0.22 2.18
N ASN A 34 -18.58 0.78 2.26
CA ASN A 34 -19.42 1.09 1.10
C ASN A 34 -19.05 2.42 0.43
N ASN A 35 -18.20 3.24 1.07
CA ASN A 35 -17.81 4.58 0.64
C ASN A 35 -16.30 4.73 0.47
N LEU A 36 -15.62 3.73 -0.02
CA LEU A 36 -14.17 3.80 -0.29
C LEU A 36 -13.86 4.68 -1.51
N CYS A 37 -14.74 4.67 -2.50
CA CYS A 37 -14.61 5.45 -3.73
C CYS A 37 -15.84 6.35 -3.94
N THR A 38 -15.64 7.47 -4.62
CA THR A 38 -16.76 8.36 -5.00
C THR A 38 -17.56 7.74 -6.14
N PRO A 39 -18.90 7.80 -6.11
CA PRO A 39 -19.71 7.31 -7.22
C PRO A 39 -19.65 8.22 -8.46
N LYS A 40 -19.14 9.44 -8.32
CA LYS A 40 -19.06 10.43 -9.40
C LYS A 40 -18.03 10.01 -10.46
N ASP A 41 -16.83 9.68 -10.05
CA ASP A 41 -15.66 9.48 -10.91
C ASP A 41 -14.77 8.30 -10.48
N GLY A 42 -15.13 7.61 -9.41
CA GLY A 42 -14.34 6.51 -8.86
C GLY A 42 -13.08 6.94 -8.13
N SER A 43 -12.92 8.24 -7.85
CA SER A 43 -11.78 8.71 -7.06
C SER A 43 -11.81 8.14 -5.65
N ILE A 44 -10.64 7.85 -5.09
CA ILE A 44 -10.51 7.24 -3.76
C ILE A 44 -10.84 8.30 -2.70
N MET A 45 -11.79 8.00 -1.81
CA MET A 45 -12.14 8.85 -0.67
C MET A 45 -11.34 8.52 0.58
N VAL A 46 -11.06 7.24 0.80
CA VAL A 46 -10.31 6.75 1.96
C VAL A 46 -8.95 6.27 1.50
N ALA A 47 -7.93 7.04 1.82
CA ALA A 47 -6.55 6.74 1.44
C ALA A 47 -5.59 7.03 2.59
N ALA A 48 -4.36 6.56 2.46
CA ALA A 48 -3.32 6.83 3.44
C ALA A 48 -2.96 8.34 3.47
N THR A 49 -2.79 8.87 4.65
CA THR A 49 -2.41 10.28 4.90
C THR A 49 -1.30 10.38 5.93
N GLN A 50 -0.63 11.54 5.98
CA GLN A 50 0.33 11.91 7.03
C GLN A 50 1.40 10.81 7.27
N ASP A 51 1.48 10.30 8.49
CA ASP A 51 2.51 9.34 8.93
C ASP A 51 2.45 8.00 8.20
N PHE A 52 1.28 7.59 7.72
CA PHE A 52 1.15 6.37 6.94
C PHE A 52 1.89 6.46 5.59
N LEU A 53 1.83 7.63 4.94
CA LEU A 53 2.58 7.87 3.71
C LEU A 53 4.08 7.94 3.97
N THR A 54 4.48 8.64 5.03
CA THR A 54 5.88 8.73 5.42
C THR A 54 6.46 7.35 5.76
N GLY A 55 5.72 6.56 6.54
CA GLY A 55 6.10 5.19 6.88
C GLY A 55 6.25 4.29 5.64
N SER A 56 5.29 4.35 4.72
CA SER A 56 5.32 3.58 3.48
C SER A 56 6.51 3.97 2.59
N TYR A 57 6.79 5.26 2.49
CA TYR A 57 7.96 5.77 1.76
C TYR A 57 9.27 5.27 2.37
N LEU A 58 9.42 5.40 3.69
CA LEU A 58 10.63 4.96 4.39
C LEU A 58 10.88 3.46 4.24
N ILE A 59 9.84 2.65 4.37
CA ILE A 59 9.94 1.19 4.23
C ILE A 59 10.35 0.81 2.81
N THR A 60 9.82 1.48 1.78
CA THR A 60 10.06 1.11 0.38
C THR A 60 11.36 1.65 -0.20
N ARG A 61 12.12 2.45 0.56
CA ARG A 61 13.45 2.93 0.10
C ARG A 61 14.38 1.76 -0.23
N LYS A 62 15.13 1.88 -1.31
CA LYS A 62 16.07 0.85 -1.78
C LYS A 62 17.20 0.52 -0.80
N SER A 63 17.47 1.40 0.19
CA SER A 63 18.46 1.19 1.23
C SER A 63 17.94 0.48 2.48
N MET A 64 16.64 0.18 2.53
CA MET A 64 16.01 -0.45 3.70
C MET A 64 16.06 -1.96 3.60
N PHE A 65 16.72 -2.56 4.57
CA PHE A 65 16.85 -4.01 4.73
C PHE A 65 16.46 -4.41 6.15
N PHE A 66 15.77 -5.52 6.27
CA PHE A 66 15.27 -6.05 7.53
C PHE A 66 15.83 -7.44 7.80
N HIS A 67 16.17 -7.71 9.04
CA HIS A 67 16.47 -9.05 9.52
C HIS A 67 15.19 -9.88 9.64
N GLU A 68 15.35 -11.21 9.70
CA GLU A 68 14.22 -12.15 9.81
C GLU A 68 13.26 -11.80 10.97
N ALA A 69 13.80 -11.47 12.14
CA ALA A 69 12.98 -11.09 13.29
C ALA A 69 12.16 -9.81 13.05
N GLN A 70 12.75 -8.80 12.40
CA GLN A 70 12.06 -7.56 12.06
C GLN A 70 10.99 -7.81 10.99
N MET A 71 11.32 -8.59 9.95
CA MET A 71 10.38 -8.92 8.90
C MET A 71 9.18 -9.70 9.45
N SER A 72 9.41 -10.71 10.28
CA SER A 72 8.36 -11.47 10.96
C SER A 72 7.50 -10.58 11.86
N PHE A 73 8.12 -9.63 12.56
CA PHE A 73 7.40 -8.67 13.39
C PHE A 73 6.46 -7.80 12.55
N PHE A 74 6.93 -7.23 11.45
CA PHE A 74 6.06 -6.45 10.56
C PHE A 74 4.92 -7.30 9.98
N CYS A 75 5.22 -8.52 9.60
CA CYS A 75 4.22 -9.43 9.05
C CYS A 75 3.12 -9.78 10.07
N SER A 76 3.43 -9.79 11.35
CA SER A 76 2.43 -10.06 12.40
C SER A 76 1.32 -9.00 12.47
N PHE A 77 1.54 -7.81 11.91
CA PHE A 77 0.52 -6.75 11.83
C PHE A 77 -0.33 -6.82 10.55
N THR A 78 0.09 -7.61 9.57
CA THR A 78 -0.52 -7.65 8.24
C THR A 78 -1.48 -8.81 8.04
N CYS A 79 -1.38 -9.84 8.85
CA CYS A 79 -2.11 -11.08 8.70
C CYS A 79 -3.06 -11.30 9.89
N ASP A 80 -4.22 -11.87 9.59
CA ASP A 80 -5.10 -12.39 10.63
C ASP A 80 -4.47 -13.63 11.28
N ALA A 81 -4.80 -13.88 12.54
CA ALA A 81 -4.24 -15.00 13.31
C ALA A 81 -4.51 -16.39 12.69
N GLN A 82 -5.44 -16.47 11.75
CA GLN A 82 -5.80 -17.70 11.03
C GLN A 82 -5.06 -17.87 9.70
N ASP A 83 -4.39 -16.82 9.20
CA ASP A 83 -3.68 -16.89 7.95
C ASP A 83 -2.31 -17.55 8.13
N HIS A 84 -2.08 -18.59 7.34
CA HIS A 84 -0.75 -19.19 7.27
C HIS A 84 0.13 -18.35 6.37
N PHE A 85 1.19 -17.84 6.96
CA PHE A 85 2.09 -16.90 6.37
C PHE A 85 3.47 -17.53 6.15
N GLU A 86 3.97 -17.47 4.92
CA GLU A 86 5.32 -17.86 4.57
C GLU A 86 6.14 -16.65 4.15
N LEU A 87 7.30 -16.46 4.78
CA LEU A 87 8.24 -15.43 4.37
C LEU A 87 8.76 -15.71 2.95
N PRO A 88 8.82 -14.69 2.09
CA PRO A 88 9.45 -14.85 0.80
C PRO A 88 10.94 -15.15 0.94
N PRO A 89 11.60 -15.68 -0.09
CA PRO A 89 13.04 -15.87 -0.03
C PRO A 89 13.75 -14.54 0.22
N PRO A 90 14.80 -14.51 1.08
CA PRO A 90 15.52 -13.29 1.38
C PRO A 90 16.22 -12.72 0.14
N ALA A 91 16.22 -11.38 0.02
CA ALA A 91 16.91 -10.69 -1.07
C ALA A 91 18.45 -10.85 -0.98
N ILE A 92 18.97 -10.90 0.24
CA ILE A 92 20.40 -11.14 0.51
C ILE A 92 20.52 -12.37 1.40
N MET A 93 21.34 -13.32 0.97
CA MET A 93 21.57 -14.60 1.67
C MET A 93 22.81 -14.58 2.57
N LYS A 94 23.84 -13.85 2.14
CA LYS A 94 25.15 -13.80 2.84
C LYS A 94 25.62 -12.35 2.94
N PRO A 95 26.23 -11.93 4.05
CA PRO A 95 26.64 -12.75 5.21
C PRO A 95 25.49 -13.16 6.13
N MET A 96 24.36 -12.46 6.07
CA MET A 96 23.13 -12.75 6.82
C MET A 96 21.90 -12.64 5.91
N ARG A 97 20.81 -13.28 6.32
CA ARG A 97 19.55 -13.18 5.58
C ARG A 97 18.92 -11.81 5.79
N LEU A 98 18.67 -11.10 4.70
CA LEU A 98 18.03 -9.78 4.72
C LEU A 98 16.92 -9.72 3.69
N TRP A 99 15.83 -9.10 4.08
CA TRP A 99 14.67 -8.80 3.24
C TRP A 99 14.58 -7.32 2.96
N THR A 100 14.08 -6.94 1.80
CA THR A 100 13.82 -5.54 1.45
C THR A 100 12.44 -5.11 1.91
N GLY A 101 12.25 -3.82 2.15
CA GLY A 101 10.93 -3.28 2.47
C GLY A 101 9.93 -3.42 1.31
N LYS A 102 10.40 -3.46 0.07
CA LYS A 102 9.55 -3.74 -1.10
C LYS A 102 8.95 -5.14 -1.04
N GLN A 103 9.70 -6.13 -0.55
CA GLN A 103 9.16 -7.48 -0.32
C GLN A 103 8.03 -7.49 0.73
N LEU A 104 8.10 -6.63 1.74
CA LEU A 104 7.00 -6.47 2.71
C LEU A 104 5.73 -5.96 2.01
N ILE A 105 5.85 -4.95 1.15
CA ILE A 105 4.72 -4.44 0.38
C ILE A 105 4.16 -5.51 -0.58
N ASN A 106 5.03 -6.28 -1.21
CA ASN A 106 4.59 -7.37 -2.10
C ASN A 106 3.69 -8.37 -1.37
N MET A 107 3.97 -8.61 -0.10
CA MET A 107 3.16 -9.53 0.71
C MET A 107 1.80 -8.94 1.07
N LEU A 108 1.72 -7.61 1.23
CA LEU A 108 0.45 -6.91 1.46
C LEU A 108 -0.44 -6.88 0.22
N VAL A 109 0.17 -6.72 -0.95
CA VAL A 109 -0.55 -6.57 -2.23
C VAL A 109 -0.96 -7.90 -2.82
N ARG A 110 -0.23 -8.98 -2.54
CA ARG A 110 -0.58 -10.31 -3.02
C ARG A 110 -1.84 -10.83 -2.34
N PRO A 111 -2.79 -11.37 -3.10
CA PRO A 111 -3.97 -12.01 -2.51
C PRO A 111 -3.54 -13.20 -1.66
N SER A 112 -4.08 -13.29 -0.45
CA SER A 112 -3.85 -14.43 0.43
C SER A 112 -4.50 -15.68 -0.16
N ARG A 113 -3.74 -16.75 -0.39
CA ARG A 113 -4.26 -18.03 -0.87
C ARG A 113 -5.30 -18.69 0.06
N ASN A 114 -5.35 -18.24 1.30
CA ASN A 114 -6.23 -18.81 2.33
C ASN A 114 -7.49 -17.98 2.60
N SER A 115 -7.70 -16.87 1.93
CA SER A 115 -8.94 -16.12 2.02
C SER A 115 -10.08 -16.88 1.33
N LYS A 116 -10.57 -17.93 1.99
CA LYS A 116 -11.72 -18.73 1.54
C LYS A 116 -13.05 -17.97 1.57
N SER A 117 -13.02 -16.69 1.92
CA SER A 117 -14.23 -15.86 2.02
C SER A 117 -14.63 -15.19 0.72
N ILE A 118 -13.81 -15.28 -0.34
CA ILE A 118 -14.17 -14.77 -1.66
C ILE A 118 -14.34 -15.97 -2.58
N GLU A 119 -15.59 -16.28 -2.93
CA GLU A 119 -15.99 -17.33 -3.90
C GLU A 119 -15.53 -17.04 -5.35
N SER A 120 -14.61 -16.10 -5.56
CA SER A 120 -14.06 -15.82 -6.87
C SER A 120 -12.67 -16.43 -7.01
N ASP A 121 -12.58 -17.46 -7.83
CA ASP A 121 -11.34 -18.14 -8.29
C ASP A 121 -10.41 -17.21 -9.13
N VAL A 122 -10.61 -15.90 -9.03
CA VAL A 122 -9.85 -14.93 -9.82
C VAL A 122 -8.84 -14.23 -8.91
N ASP A 123 -7.61 -14.66 -8.99
CA ASP A 123 -6.47 -13.91 -8.44
C ASP A 123 -6.35 -12.59 -9.20
N VAL A 124 -6.77 -11.50 -8.58
CA VAL A 124 -6.58 -10.15 -9.14
C VAL A 124 -5.11 -9.77 -8.96
N LEU A 125 -4.38 -9.80 -10.05
CA LEU A 125 -2.98 -9.35 -10.07
C LEU A 125 -2.90 -7.87 -10.43
N VAL A 126 -2.17 -7.11 -9.64
CA VAL A 126 -1.95 -5.68 -9.88
C VAL A 126 -0.78 -5.52 -10.85
N ASN A 127 -1.07 -4.91 -12.01
CA ASN A 127 -0.06 -4.50 -12.99
C ASN A 127 -0.27 -3.02 -13.27
N THR A 128 0.64 -2.18 -12.80
CA THR A 128 0.53 -0.73 -13.00
C THR A 128 1.90 -0.08 -13.03
N GLU A 129 2.00 0.99 -13.80
CA GLU A 129 3.18 1.83 -13.91
C GLU A 129 2.77 3.27 -13.58
N LEU A 130 3.40 3.83 -12.56
CA LEU A 130 3.13 5.18 -12.10
C LEU A 130 4.43 5.99 -12.17
N GLY A 131 4.46 6.96 -13.08
CA GLY A 131 5.54 7.95 -13.13
C GLY A 131 5.26 9.07 -12.13
N GLU A 132 6.16 9.31 -11.19
CA GLU A 132 6.07 10.49 -10.35
C GLU A 132 6.47 11.75 -11.13
N SER A 133 5.89 12.90 -10.75
CA SER A 133 6.15 14.21 -11.37
C SER A 133 7.60 14.70 -11.27
N GLN A 134 8.43 14.03 -10.48
CA GLN A 134 9.85 14.29 -10.31
C GLN A 134 10.75 13.38 -11.16
N TYR A 135 10.17 12.58 -12.04
CA TYR A 135 10.94 11.85 -13.02
C TYR A 135 11.53 12.86 -14.03
N GLU A 136 12.76 13.26 -13.81
CA GLU A 136 13.51 14.01 -14.82
C GLU A 136 13.67 13.11 -16.04
N LYS A 137 12.96 13.43 -17.13
CA LYS A 137 13.29 12.87 -18.43
C LYS A 137 14.74 13.19 -18.70
N GLN A 138 15.60 12.20 -18.73
CA GLN A 138 16.95 12.38 -19.20
C GLN A 138 16.89 13.01 -20.59
N SER A 139 17.55 14.15 -20.74
CA SER A 139 17.66 14.83 -22.02
C SER A 139 18.29 13.88 -23.04
N ASP A 140 17.76 13.86 -24.26
CA ASP A 140 18.16 12.98 -25.37
C ASP A 140 19.66 12.96 -25.73
N GLY A 141 20.51 13.73 -25.03
CA GLY A 141 21.94 13.79 -25.22
C GLY A 141 22.78 12.73 -24.50
N ASP A 142 22.19 11.97 -23.58
CA ASP A 142 22.92 10.96 -22.76
C ASP A 142 22.47 9.53 -23.13
N LEU A 143 22.58 9.17 -24.40
CA LEU A 143 22.22 7.85 -24.93
C LEU A 143 22.94 6.67 -24.27
N ASP A 144 24.05 6.91 -23.58
CA ASP A 144 24.83 5.87 -22.90
C ASP A 144 24.39 5.62 -21.45
N LYS A 145 23.59 6.51 -20.87
CA LYS A 145 23.06 6.39 -19.49
C LYS A 145 21.67 5.75 -19.41
N GLY A 146 21.05 5.44 -20.53
CA GLY A 146 19.69 4.89 -20.62
C GLY A 146 19.48 3.49 -20.09
N ARG A 147 20.49 2.87 -19.47
CA ARG A 147 20.41 1.53 -18.88
C ARG A 147 20.39 1.52 -17.35
N HIS A 148 20.42 2.66 -16.73
CA HIS A 148 20.41 2.73 -15.26
C HIS A 148 18.98 2.97 -14.76
N MET A 149 18.58 2.17 -13.78
CA MET A 149 17.35 2.42 -13.01
C MET A 149 17.37 3.86 -12.51
N CYS A 150 16.18 4.48 -12.40
CA CYS A 150 16.05 5.84 -11.90
C CYS A 150 16.90 6.04 -10.63
N PRO A 151 17.85 7.00 -10.60
CA PRO A 151 18.75 7.18 -9.47
C PRO A 151 18.03 7.40 -8.15
N ASN A 152 16.89 8.09 -8.22
CA ASN A 152 16.06 8.45 -7.07
C ASN A 152 14.98 7.40 -6.76
N ASP A 153 14.88 6.34 -7.57
CA ASP A 153 13.85 5.28 -7.42
C ASP A 153 12.40 5.84 -7.39
N ASN A 154 12.14 6.84 -8.23
CA ASN A 154 10.85 7.56 -8.29
C ASN A 154 9.83 6.92 -9.23
N TYR A 155 10.26 5.97 -10.05
CA TYR A 155 9.38 5.27 -10.98
C TYR A 155 8.81 4.02 -10.32
N VAL A 156 7.50 4.03 -10.04
CA VAL A 156 6.81 2.92 -9.38
C VAL A 156 6.25 1.97 -10.43
N CYS A 157 6.67 0.73 -10.37
CA CYS A 157 6.21 -0.33 -11.24
C CYS A 157 5.80 -1.56 -10.43
N PHE A 158 4.52 -1.95 -10.59
CA PHE A 158 3.99 -3.21 -10.09
C PHE A 158 3.81 -4.19 -11.26
N HIS A 159 4.33 -5.37 -11.10
CA HIS A 159 4.13 -6.48 -12.03
C HIS A 159 3.72 -7.74 -11.27
N ASN A 160 2.59 -8.32 -11.61
CA ASN A 160 2.01 -9.48 -10.92
C ASN A 160 1.90 -9.30 -9.40
N SER A 161 1.43 -8.14 -8.96
CA SER A 161 1.34 -7.75 -7.53
C SER A 161 2.69 -7.66 -6.81
N GLU A 162 3.80 -7.55 -7.55
CA GLU A 162 5.13 -7.32 -6.99
C GLU A 162 5.61 -5.91 -7.34
N LEU A 163 6.04 -5.18 -6.31
CA LEU A 163 6.70 -3.89 -6.47
C LEU A 163 8.14 -4.14 -6.96
N MET A 164 8.36 -3.93 -8.25
CA MET A 164 9.65 -4.15 -8.90
C MET A 164 10.62 -3.01 -8.62
N CYS A 165 10.15 -1.78 -8.69
CA CYS A 165 10.93 -0.58 -8.47
C CYS A 165 10.04 0.56 -7.99
N GLY A 166 10.66 1.62 -7.49
CA GLY A 166 9.99 2.82 -7.00
C GLY A 166 9.76 2.83 -5.49
N ASN A 167 9.52 4.02 -4.99
CA ASN A 167 9.13 4.27 -3.62
C ASN A 167 7.64 4.57 -3.55
N ILE A 168 6.96 4.01 -2.58
CA ILE A 168 5.53 4.27 -2.39
C ILE A 168 5.36 5.64 -1.72
N GLY A 169 4.59 6.49 -2.35
CA GLY A 169 4.30 7.84 -1.89
C GLY A 169 2.85 8.23 -2.05
N LYS A 170 2.59 9.55 -2.06
CA LYS A 170 1.23 10.09 -2.19
C LYS A 170 0.58 9.70 -3.52
N SER A 171 1.32 9.66 -4.61
CA SER A 171 0.80 9.27 -5.93
C SER A 171 0.32 7.81 -6.00
N THR A 172 0.78 6.97 -5.07
CA THR A 172 0.47 5.52 -5.04
C THR A 172 -0.62 5.18 -4.03
N LEU A 173 -0.51 5.69 -2.79
CA LEU A 173 -1.42 5.37 -1.68
C LEU A 173 -2.20 6.57 -1.16
N GLY A 174 -1.84 7.78 -1.56
CA GLY A 174 -2.51 9.01 -1.11
C GLY A 174 -3.77 9.32 -1.91
N ALA A 175 -4.57 10.25 -1.39
CA ALA A 175 -5.71 10.85 -2.05
C ALA A 175 -5.43 12.31 -2.42
#